data_d48ff53b39999f3809da8be1518b8790
#
_entry.id   d48ff53b39999f3809da8be1518b8790
#
_cell.length_a   1.000
_cell.length_b   1.000
_cell.length_c   1.000
_cell.angle_alpha   90.00
_cell.angle_beta   90.00
_cell.angle_gamma   90.00
#
_symmetry.space_group_name_H-M   'P 1'
#
loop_
_entity.id
_entity.type
_entity.pdbx_description
1 polymer ?
#
loop_
_entity_poly.entity_id
_entity_poly.type
_entity_poly.pdbx_seq_one_letter_code
_entity_poly.pdbx_strand_id
1 'polypeptide(L)'
;MTSKVLDLQQKGVEVIGFAAGEPDFPTWDHVCEAAHQAIRDGEFRYTAVGGTPRLKQAICTKLQRDNGLTYSPAEVLASCGGKHSLYNAMQAVLDEGDEVVIPGPFWVSYPDMAALSGGVPRIVMAQESNGFLLTPQELRAALTPRTKLVILNSPSNPTGATYSEEQIAALGRVLAHHTCWIITDDVYEFIRYDGARPKHLATLVPELRDRVIVSNSVSKTYAMTGWRIGYTAAPLPVIRAITTLQSQSTSNPSAIAQTAAAAALAGPQDQLEPMVVQFRKRRDYICERLNAISGLSVAVPGGAFYVFVNCRGVFEKTGVADGDALALQLLDAARVGVVGGNDFGSADHFRISYATSMEQIEKGMDAIERHLGSL
;
A
#
# COMPACT_ATOMS: atom_id res chain seq x y z
N MET A 1 12.86 4.53 11.31
CA MET A 1 12.86 5.97 11.01
C MET A 1 11.70 6.72 11.71
N THR A 2 10.43 6.38 11.49
CA THR A 2 9.25 7.10 12.07
C THR A 2 9.36 7.33 13.59
N SER A 3 9.75 6.31 14.36
CA SER A 3 9.92 6.43 15.82
C SER A 3 11.02 7.43 16.21
N LYS A 4 12.11 7.50 15.44
CA LYS A 4 13.19 8.49 15.70
C LYS A 4 12.71 9.92 15.43
N VAL A 5 11.94 10.12 14.36
CA VAL A 5 11.35 11.44 14.06
C VAL A 5 10.42 11.89 15.18
N LEU A 6 9.51 11.01 15.61
CA LEU A 6 8.59 11.30 16.71
C LEU A 6 9.32 11.61 18.04
N ASP A 7 10.37 10.85 18.36
CA ASP A 7 11.19 11.06 19.57
C ASP A 7 11.89 12.43 19.53
N LEU A 8 12.43 12.83 18.39
CA LEU A 8 13.03 14.16 18.24
C LEU A 8 11.99 15.28 18.37
N GLN A 9 10.83 15.12 17.76
CA GLN A 9 9.73 16.08 17.86
C GLN A 9 9.21 16.22 19.29
N GLN A 10 9.10 15.11 20.05
CA GLN A 10 8.75 15.13 21.47
C GLN A 10 9.79 15.86 22.33
N LYS A 11 11.06 15.85 21.93
CA LYS A 11 12.16 16.59 22.57
C LYS A 11 12.23 18.06 22.14
N GLY A 12 11.25 18.54 21.36
CA GLY A 12 11.20 19.93 20.88
C GLY A 12 12.13 20.24 19.72
N VAL A 13 12.70 19.21 19.06
CA VAL A 13 13.51 19.40 17.85
C VAL A 13 12.57 19.49 16.65
N GLU A 14 12.66 20.57 15.88
CA GLU A 14 11.93 20.71 14.63
C GLU A 14 12.50 19.73 13.58
N VAL A 15 11.68 18.78 13.14
CA VAL A 15 12.03 17.77 12.15
C VAL A 15 10.92 17.68 11.11
N ILE A 16 11.28 17.77 9.85
CA ILE A 16 10.39 17.58 8.73
C ILE A 16 10.25 16.08 8.47
N GLY A 17 9.05 15.52 8.65
CA GLY A 17 8.81 14.08 8.56
C GLY A 17 8.24 13.66 7.21
N PHE A 18 9.02 12.93 6.39
CA PHE A 18 8.58 12.29 5.15
C PHE A 18 8.49 10.75 5.27
N ALA A 19 8.51 10.23 6.49
CA ALA A 19 8.48 8.79 6.72
C ALA A 19 7.06 8.22 6.82
N ALA A 20 6.06 9.06 7.15
CA ALA A 20 4.68 8.60 7.39
C ALA A 20 4.01 8.09 6.11
N GLY A 21 3.35 6.94 6.24
CA GLY A 21 2.61 6.33 5.13
C GLY A 21 1.11 6.56 5.27
N GLU A 22 0.65 7.77 5.57
CA GLU A 22 -0.77 8.10 5.74
C GLU A 22 -1.12 9.44 5.09
N PRO A 23 -2.35 9.58 4.51
CA PRO A 23 -2.83 10.84 3.99
C PRO A 23 -2.90 11.90 5.10
N ASP A 24 -2.55 13.15 4.76
CA ASP A 24 -2.67 14.32 5.64
C ASP A 24 -4.03 15.01 5.56
N PHE A 25 -4.98 14.40 4.86
CA PHE A 25 -6.35 14.87 4.76
C PHE A 25 -7.18 14.36 5.95
N PRO A 26 -8.19 15.10 6.41
CA PRO A 26 -9.15 14.59 7.37
C PRO A 26 -10.01 13.47 6.75
N THR A 27 -10.50 12.56 7.61
CA THR A 27 -11.60 11.67 7.21
C THR A 27 -12.81 12.51 6.80
N TRP A 28 -13.52 12.11 5.74
CA TRP A 28 -14.61 12.87 5.14
C TRP A 28 -15.78 13.09 6.11
N ASP A 29 -16.42 14.26 6.08
CA ASP A 29 -17.42 14.68 7.06
C ASP A 29 -18.59 13.69 7.18
N HIS A 30 -19.14 13.19 6.05
CA HIS A 30 -20.25 12.22 6.09
C HIS A 30 -19.84 10.88 6.73
N VAL A 31 -18.56 10.52 6.69
CA VAL A 31 -18.01 9.33 7.35
C VAL A 31 -17.91 9.55 8.86
N CYS A 32 -17.43 10.73 9.25
CA CYS A 32 -17.36 11.12 10.66
C CYS A 32 -18.77 11.20 11.28
N GLU A 33 -19.73 11.78 10.56
CA GLU A 33 -21.13 11.85 11.03
C GLU A 33 -21.77 10.47 11.15
N ALA A 34 -21.48 9.53 10.25
CA ALA A 34 -21.94 8.15 10.38
C ALA A 34 -21.41 7.48 11.66
N ALA A 35 -20.17 7.77 12.04
CA ALA A 35 -19.60 7.26 13.29
C ALA A 35 -20.26 7.91 14.52
N HIS A 36 -20.51 9.22 14.50
CA HIS A 36 -21.23 9.91 15.55
C HIS A 36 -22.65 9.35 15.73
N GLN A 37 -23.32 9.04 14.61
CA GLN A 37 -24.64 8.42 14.67
C GLN A 37 -24.58 7.00 15.24
N ALA A 38 -23.59 6.20 14.85
CA ALA A 38 -23.39 4.85 15.41
C ALA A 38 -23.19 4.87 16.94
N ILE A 39 -22.49 5.90 17.46
CA ILE A 39 -22.34 6.11 18.90
C ILE A 39 -23.68 6.46 19.54
N ARG A 40 -24.46 7.36 18.97
CA ARG A 40 -25.81 7.74 19.45
C ARG A 40 -26.78 6.56 19.45
N ASP A 41 -26.65 5.68 18.44
CA ASP A 41 -27.52 4.50 18.28
C ASP A 41 -27.07 3.30 19.16
N GLY A 42 -25.96 3.43 19.88
CA GLY A 42 -25.48 2.40 20.79
C GLY A 42 -24.80 1.20 20.11
N GLU A 43 -24.15 1.40 18.97
CA GLU A 43 -23.41 0.36 18.25
C GLU A 43 -22.07 0.01 18.95
N PHE A 44 -22.11 -0.49 20.19
CA PHE A 44 -20.90 -0.78 21.02
C PHE A 44 -20.63 -2.27 21.21
N ARG A 45 -21.50 -3.14 20.67
CA ARG A 45 -21.41 -4.57 20.95
C ARG A 45 -20.58 -5.29 19.89
N TYR A 46 -20.19 -6.51 20.19
CA TYR A 46 -19.58 -7.40 19.21
C TYR A 46 -20.50 -7.58 18.00
N THR A 47 -19.89 -7.63 16.83
CA THR A 47 -20.56 -7.98 15.57
C THR A 47 -20.17 -9.39 15.15
N ALA A 48 -20.67 -9.85 14.02
CA ALA A 48 -20.10 -11.03 13.38
C ALA A 48 -18.61 -10.82 13.10
N VAL A 49 -17.80 -11.86 13.25
CA VAL A 49 -16.33 -11.83 13.09
C VAL A 49 -15.91 -11.19 11.76
N GLY A 50 -16.54 -11.60 10.67
CA GLY A 50 -16.24 -11.09 9.32
C GLY A 50 -16.89 -9.75 8.97
N GLY A 51 -17.48 -9.05 9.96
CA GLY A 51 -18.09 -7.74 9.78
C GLY A 51 -19.62 -7.74 9.67
N THR A 52 -20.21 -6.54 9.80
CA THR A 52 -21.65 -6.33 9.73
C THR A 52 -22.18 -6.58 8.31
N PRO A 53 -23.45 -7.02 8.16
CA PRO A 53 -24.08 -7.16 6.85
C PRO A 53 -24.03 -5.88 6.03
N ARG A 54 -24.23 -4.70 6.68
CA ARG A 54 -24.15 -3.37 6.06
C ARG A 54 -22.78 -3.13 5.43
N LEU A 55 -21.69 -3.36 6.17
CA LEU A 55 -20.32 -3.18 5.66
C LEU A 55 -20.01 -4.16 4.53
N LYS A 56 -20.34 -5.44 4.70
CA LYS A 56 -20.12 -6.46 3.65
C LYS A 56 -20.85 -6.12 2.36
N GLN A 57 -22.09 -5.64 2.43
CA GLN A 57 -22.84 -5.19 1.26
C GLN A 57 -22.20 -3.95 0.62
N ALA A 58 -21.73 -2.99 1.41
CA ALA A 58 -21.01 -1.81 0.91
C ALA A 58 -19.72 -2.19 0.16
N ILE A 59 -18.97 -3.16 0.68
CA ILE A 59 -17.78 -3.70 0.01
C ILE A 59 -18.15 -4.37 -1.32
N CYS A 60 -19.19 -5.21 -1.35
CA CYS A 60 -19.66 -5.85 -2.59
C CYS A 60 -20.06 -4.81 -3.64
N THR A 61 -20.83 -3.80 -3.23
CA THR A 61 -21.27 -2.69 -4.10
C THR A 61 -20.08 -1.92 -4.67
N LYS A 62 -19.08 -1.60 -3.80
CA LYS A 62 -17.84 -0.95 -4.23
C LYS A 62 -17.06 -1.78 -5.24
N LEU A 63 -16.86 -3.05 -4.97
CA LEU A 63 -16.11 -3.94 -5.88
C LEU A 63 -16.80 -4.06 -7.25
N GLN A 64 -18.14 -4.12 -7.27
CA GLN A 64 -18.89 -4.12 -8.51
C GLN A 64 -18.78 -2.79 -9.26
N ARG A 65 -19.00 -1.65 -8.56
CA ARG A 65 -18.99 -0.30 -9.13
C ARG A 65 -17.62 0.09 -9.70
N ASP A 66 -16.55 -0.17 -8.93
CA ASP A 66 -15.23 0.38 -9.20
C ASP A 66 -14.30 -0.60 -9.91
N ASN A 67 -14.43 -1.91 -9.65
CA ASN A 67 -13.52 -2.95 -10.14
C ASN A 67 -14.19 -3.93 -11.12
N GLY A 68 -15.53 -3.84 -11.30
CA GLY A 68 -16.28 -4.78 -12.13
C GLY A 68 -16.30 -6.22 -11.57
N LEU A 69 -16.07 -6.37 -10.26
CA LEU A 69 -16.00 -7.66 -9.57
C LEU A 69 -17.30 -7.96 -8.83
N THR A 70 -17.90 -9.10 -9.13
CA THR A 70 -19.12 -9.57 -8.45
C THR A 70 -18.75 -10.56 -7.35
N TYR A 71 -19.02 -10.19 -6.10
CA TYR A 71 -18.91 -11.03 -4.90
C TYR A 71 -20.21 -11.00 -4.12
N SER A 72 -20.55 -12.12 -3.50
CA SER A 72 -21.61 -12.19 -2.48
C SER A 72 -21.08 -11.73 -1.12
N PRO A 73 -21.94 -11.29 -0.19
CA PRO A 73 -21.51 -10.97 1.17
C PRO A 73 -20.86 -12.17 1.91
N ALA A 74 -21.11 -13.42 1.49
CA ALA A 74 -20.44 -14.59 2.04
C ALA A 74 -18.97 -14.72 1.61
N GLU A 75 -18.60 -14.12 0.47
CA GLU A 75 -17.25 -14.10 -0.10
C GLU A 75 -16.43 -12.86 0.31
N VAL A 76 -16.92 -12.09 1.29
CA VAL A 76 -16.28 -10.88 1.79
C VAL A 76 -16.11 -10.92 3.30
N LEU A 77 -14.98 -10.42 3.79
CA LEU A 77 -14.66 -10.31 5.20
C LEU A 77 -14.01 -8.95 5.50
N ALA A 78 -14.46 -8.28 6.56
CA ALA A 78 -13.82 -7.09 7.13
C ALA A 78 -12.82 -7.49 8.22
N SER A 79 -11.67 -6.80 8.28
CA SER A 79 -10.58 -7.04 9.23
C SER A 79 -10.01 -5.75 9.81
N CYS A 80 -9.14 -5.86 10.83
CA CYS A 80 -8.56 -4.72 11.57
C CYS A 80 -7.48 -3.98 10.74
N GLY A 81 -7.84 -3.47 9.58
CA GLY A 81 -6.98 -2.79 8.60
C GLY A 81 -6.43 -3.72 7.53
N GLY A 82 -5.94 -3.15 6.42
CA GLY A 82 -5.43 -3.90 5.27
C GLY A 82 -4.27 -4.84 5.61
N LYS A 83 -3.38 -4.45 6.54
CA LYS A 83 -2.30 -5.34 7.02
C LYS A 83 -2.85 -6.64 7.60
N HIS A 84 -3.93 -6.57 8.39
CA HIS A 84 -4.58 -7.74 8.94
C HIS A 84 -5.28 -8.58 7.87
N SER A 85 -5.87 -7.94 6.85
CA SER A 85 -6.42 -8.64 5.67
C SER A 85 -5.35 -9.48 4.97
N LEU A 86 -4.19 -8.89 4.70
CA LEU A 86 -3.06 -9.55 4.03
C LEU A 86 -2.48 -10.69 4.88
N TYR A 87 -2.23 -10.43 6.16
CA TYR A 87 -1.70 -11.44 7.07
C TYR A 87 -2.62 -12.66 7.18
N ASN A 88 -3.91 -12.43 7.41
CA ASN A 88 -4.90 -13.50 7.49
C ASN A 88 -5.04 -14.28 6.18
N ALA A 89 -4.93 -13.59 5.02
CA ALA A 89 -4.96 -14.25 3.72
C ALA A 89 -3.75 -15.18 3.53
N MET A 90 -2.54 -14.72 3.89
CA MET A 90 -1.34 -15.56 3.85
C MET A 90 -1.43 -16.75 4.80
N GLN A 91 -1.85 -16.54 6.04
CA GLN A 91 -2.08 -17.61 7.03
C GLN A 91 -3.11 -18.66 6.55
N ALA A 92 -4.07 -18.25 5.73
CA ALA A 92 -5.12 -19.15 5.25
C ALA A 92 -4.71 -20.04 4.07
N VAL A 93 -3.67 -19.64 3.32
CA VAL A 93 -3.31 -20.30 2.05
C VAL A 93 -1.89 -20.87 2.01
N LEU A 94 -1.03 -20.50 2.96
CA LEU A 94 0.36 -20.96 3.01
C LEU A 94 0.54 -22.08 4.01
N ASP A 95 1.35 -23.06 3.64
CA ASP A 95 1.92 -24.08 4.50
C ASP A 95 3.45 -23.89 4.60
N GLU A 96 4.10 -24.60 5.53
CA GLU A 96 5.55 -24.52 5.73
C GLU A 96 6.33 -24.89 4.45
N GLY A 97 7.20 -24.00 4.02
CA GLY A 97 8.06 -24.17 2.84
C GLY A 97 7.41 -23.78 1.50
N ASP A 98 6.16 -23.32 1.49
CA ASP A 98 5.53 -22.75 0.30
C ASP A 98 6.22 -21.46 -0.14
N GLU A 99 6.52 -21.33 -1.43
CA GLU A 99 7.17 -20.13 -1.96
C GLU A 99 6.14 -19.01 -2.23
N VAL A 100 6.52 -17.78 -1.82
CA VAL A 100 5.75 -16.56 -2.05
C VAL A 100 6.54 -15.64 -2.94
N VAL A 101 6.10 -15.44 -4.18
CA VAL A 101 6.73 -14.49 -5.12
C VAL A 101 6.27 -13.07 -4.77
N ILE A 102 7.25 -12.22 -4.47
CA ILE A 102 7.06 -10.82 -4.07
C ILE A 102 7.85 -9.93 -5.04
N PRO A 103 7.18 -9.18 -5.92
CA PRO A 103 7.84 -8.16 -6.73
C PRO A 103 8.47 -7.08 -5.85
N GLY A 104 9.73 -6.80 -6.10
CA GLY A 104 10.46 -5.71 -5.42
C GLY A 104 10.75 -4.56 -6.39
N PRO A 105 11.00 -3.35 -5.86
CA PRO A 105 10.93 -2.95 -4.44
C PRO A 105 9.52 -3.15 -3.86
N PHE A 106 9.45 -3.64 -2.62
CA PHE A 106 8.21 -4.14 -2.00
C PHE A 106 7.88 -3.39 -0.70
N TRP A 107 6.63 -3.41 -0.28
CA TRP A 107 6.28 -2.96 1.06
C TRP A 107 6.89 -3.90 2.12
N VAL A 108 7.61 -3.30 3.06
CA VAL A 108 8.45 -3.97 4.08
C VAL A 108 7.77 -5.15 4.79
N SER A 109 6.44 -5.14 4.91
CA SER A 109 5.72 -6.18 5.65
C SER A 109 5.43 -7.46 4.84
N TYR A 110 5.58 -7.46 3.52
CA TYR A 110 5.25 -8.66 2.73
C TYR A 110 6.16 -9.85 3.04
N PRO A 111 7.50 -9.71 3.03
CA PRO A 111 8.39 -10.82 3.35
C PRO A 111 8.18 -11.35 4.77
N ASP A 112 8.02 -10.45 5.74
CA ASP A 112 7.84 -10.82 7.14
C ASP A 112 6.51 -11.57 7.35
N MET A 113 5.41 -11.08 6.75
CA MET A 113 4.11 -11.77 6.83
C MET A 113 4.15 -13.13 6.15
N ALA A 114 4.84 -13.27 5.01
CA ALA A 114 5.03 -14.55 4.34
C ALA A 114 5.81 -15.53 5.24
N ALA A 115 6.94 -15.08 5.82
CA ALA A 115 7.73 -15.91 6.73
C ALA A 115 6.98 -16.31 8.01
N LEU A 116 6.25 -15.36 8.63
CA LEU A 116 5.39 -15.63 9.79
C LEU A 116 4.24 -16.59 9.48
N SER A 117 3.89 -16.75 8.20
CA SER A 117 2.88 -17.69 7.72
C SER A 117 3.48 -19.04 7.27
N GLY A 118 4.75 -19.32 7.56
CA GLY A 118 5.45 -20.54 7.15
C GLY A 118 5.99 -20.51 5.72
N GLY A 119 5.70 -19.45 4.95
CA GLY A 119 6.14 -19.32 3.57
C GLY A 119 7.60 -18.88 3.43
N VAL A 120 8.18 -19.13 2.26
CA VAL A 120 9.53 -18.72 1.87
C VAL A 120 9.43 -17.56 0.89
N PRO A 121 9.77 -16.32 1.28
CA PRO A 121 9.75 -15.18 0.37
C PRO A 121 10.73 -15.35 -0.80
N ARG A 122 10.23 -15.23 -2.02
CA ARG A 122 11.02 -15.14 -3.25
C ARG A 122 10.91 -13.74 -3.82
N ILE A 123 11.91 -12.93 -3.55
CA ILE A 123 11.95 -11.55 -4.02
C ILE A 123 12.39 -11.52 -5.48
N VAL A 124 11.62 -10.81 -6.32
CA VAL A 124 11.94 -10.57 -7.73
C VAL A 124 12.07 -9.06 -7.93
N MET A 125 13.32 -8.57 -7.90
CA MET A 125 13.57 -7.14 -8.05
C MET A 125 13.30 -6.68 -9.48
N ALA A 126 12.29 -5.84 -9.64
CA ALA A 126 12.01 -5.17 -10.90
C ALA A 126 13.01 -4.01 -11.13
N GLN A 127 13.37 -3.79 -12.38
CA GLN A 127 14.39 -2.82 -12.75
C GLN A 127 13.83 -1.39 -12.73
N GLU A 128 14.64 -0.43 -12.23
CA GLU A 128 14.31 1.00 -12.28
C GLU A 128 14.09 1.48 -13.71
N SER A 129 14.91 0.99 -14.66
CA SER A 129 14.79 1.31 -16.09
C SER A 129 13.46 0.89 -16.71
N ASN A 130 12.72 -0.03 -16.07
CA ASN A 130 11.36 -0.45 -16.42
C ASN A 130 10.30 0.15 -15.47
N GLY A 131 10.61 1.24 -14.78
CA GLY A 131 9.71 1.89 -13.82
C GLY A 131 9.34 1.02 -12.62
N PHE A 132 10.19 0.08 -12.22
CA PHE A 132 9.96 -0.89 -11.14
C PHE A 132 8.73 -1.80 -11.36
N LEU A 133 8.40 -2.09 -12.61
CA LEU A 133 7.31 -2.98 -12.99
C LEU A 133 7.86 -4.37 -13.33
N LEU A 134 7.33 -5.39 -12.66
CA LEU A 134 7.65 -6.79 -12.98
C LEU A 134 7.15 -7.13 -14.38
N THR A 135 8.01 -7.74 -15.19
CA THR A 135 7.65 -8.21 -16.54
C THR A 135 7.08 -9.62 -16.50
N PRO A 136 6.29 -10.03 -17.54
CA PRO A 136 5.84 -11.41 -17.68
C PRO A 136 6.98 -12.43 -17.75
N GLN A 137 8.13 -12.05 -18.28
CA GLN A 137 9.32 -12.90 -18.37
C GLN A 137 9.93 -13.15 -17.00
N GLU A 138 10.12 -12.08 -16.22
CA GLU A 138 10.63 -12.16 -14.84
C GLU A 138 9.69 -12.96 -13.95
N LEU A 139 8.37 -12.72 -14.06
CA LEU A 139 7.38 -13.50 -13.32
C LEU A 139 7.46 -14.98 -13.67
N ARG A 140 7.49 -15.33 -14.98
CA ARG A 140 7.60 -16.73 -15.40
C ARG A 140 8.86 -17.41 -14.90
N ALA A 141 9.98 -16.71 -14.88
CA ALA A 141 11.25 -17.23 -14.37
C ALA A 141 11.26 -17.43 -12.84
N ALA A 142 10.43 -16.67 -12.12
CA ALA A 142 10.32 -16.76 -10.67
C ALA A 142 9.38 -17.90 -10.22
N LEU A 143 8.42 -18.29 -11.03
CA LEU A 143 7.47 -19.35 -10.69
C LEU A 143 8.13 -20.73 -10.68
N THR A 144 7.88 -21.49 -9.62
CA THR A 144 8.34 -22.88 -9.44
C THR A 144 7.16 -23.78 -9.04
N PRO A 145 7.29 -25.10 -9.07
CA PRO A 145 6.26 -26.00 -8.55
C PRO A 145 5.90 -25.77 -7.06
N ARG A 146 6.77 -25.10 -6.29
CA ARG A 146 6.52 -24.74 -4.89
C ARG A 146 5.89 -23.36 -4.71
N THR A 147 5.78 -22.57 -5.78
CA THR A 147 5.14 -21.26 -5.70
C THR A 147 3.67 -21.41 -5.37
N LYS A 148 3.30 -21.02 -4.17
CA LYS A 148 1.93 -21.10 -3.65
C LYS A 148 1.19 -19.76 -3.75
N LEU A 149 1.93 -18.64 -3.69
CA LEU A 149 1.35 -17.31 -3.66
C LEU A 149 2.19 -16.32 -4.49
N VAL A 150 1.51 -15.42 -5.19
CA VAL A 150 2.10 -14.23 -5.83
C VAL A 150 1.40 -13.00 -5.29
N ILE A 151 2.14 -11.94 -4.91
CA ILE A 151 1.59 -10.68 -4.44
C ILE A 151 1.73 -9.64 -5.56
N LEU A 152 0.65 -8.95 -5.89
CA LEU A 152 0.64 -7.81 -6.82
C LEU A 152 0.11 -6.57 -6.09
N ASN A 153 0.90 -5.50 -6.07
CA ASN A 153 0.53 -4.23 -5.44
C ASN A 153 0.65 -3.09 -6.46
N SER A 154 -0.47 -2.49 -6.83
CA SER A 154 -0.52 -1.40 -7.82
C SER A 154 -1.69 -0.44 -7.53
N PRO A 155 -1.40 0.85 -7.32
CA PRO A 155 -0.07 1.50 -7.20
C PRO A 155 0.76 0.96 -6.06
N SER A 156 2.10 0.93 -6.24
CA SER A 156 3.02 0.26 -5.31
C SER A 156 3.53 1.19 -4.21
N ASN A 157 3.80 0.62 -3.05
CA ASN A 157 4.67 1.16 -2.01
C ASN A 157 5.97 0.33 -2.00
N PRO A 158 7.18 0.90 -2.24
CA PRO A 158 7.55 2.31 -2.08
C PRO A 158 7.57 3.16 -3.36
N THR A 159 7.45 2.56 -4.55
CA THR A 159 7.85 3.18 -5.81
C THR A 159 6.78 4.09 -6.44
N GLY A 160 5.51 3.93 -6.06
CA GLY A 160 4.38 4.55 -6.76
C GLY A 160 4.16 4.03 -8.18
N ALA A 161 4.84 2.95 -8.56
CA ALA A 161 4.68 2.31 -9.86
C ALA A 161 3.25 1.80 -10.07
N THR A 162 2.74 1.96 -11.30
CA THR A 162 1.38 1.56 -11.69
C THR A 162 1.42 0.74 -12.97
N TYR A 163 0.74 -0.40 -12.98
CA TYR A 163 0.56 -1.18 -14.19
C TYR A 163 -0.58 -0.63 -15.05
N SER A 164 -0.42 -0.72 -16.38
CA SER A 164 -1.53 -0.57 -17.34
C SER A 164 -2.41 -1.84 -17.38
N GLU A 165 -3.61 -1.74 -18.00
CA GLU A 165 -4.47 -2.93 -18.20
C GLU A 165 -3.75 -4.03 -19.00
N GLU A 166 -2.98 -3.66 -20.03
CA GLU A 166 -2.23 -4.59 -20.87
C GLU A 166 -1.14 -5.30 -20.05
N GLN A 167 -0.44 -4.58 -19.19
CA GLN A 167 0.60 -5.14 -18.33
C GLN A 167 0.00 -6.08 -17.27
N ILE A 168 -1.09 -5.68 -16.61
CA ILE A 168 -1.82 -6.55 -15.67
C ILE A 168 -2.31 -7.81 -16.37
N ALA A 169 -2.93 -7.67 -17.55
CA ALA A 169 -3.41 -8.82 -18.34
C ALA A 169 -2.26 -9.75 -18.78
N ALA A 170 -1.10 -9.17 -19.11
CA ALA A 170 0.08 -9.96 -19.50
C ALA A 170 0.63 -10.79 -18.32
N LEU A 171 0.70 -10.22 -17.12
CA LEU A 171 1.03 -10.96 -15.89
C LEU A 171 -0.03 -12.03 -15.60
N GLY A 172 -1.32 -11.68 -15.74
CA GLY A 172 -2.43 -12.60 -15.55
C GLY A 172 -2.36 -13.82 -16.47
N ARG A 173 -2.02 -13.64 -17.74
CA ARG A 173 -1.83 -14.77 -18.67
C ARG A 173 -0.71 -15.72 -18.25
N VAL A 174 0.37 -15.21 -17.65
CA VAL A 174 1.42 -16.08 -17.06
C VAL A 174 0.85 -16.88 -15.89
N LEU A 175 0.13 -16.20 -14.98
CA LEU A 175 -0.47 -16.81 -13.80
C LEU A 175 -1.59 -17.80 -14.12
N ALA A 176 -2.28 -17.64 -15.25
CA ALA A 176 -3.30 -18.59 -15.71
C ALA A 176 -2.74 -20.00 -15.96
N HIS A 177 -1.47 -20.09 -16.31
CA HIS A 177 -0.77 -21.37 -16.52
C HIS A 177 -0.14 -21.95 -15.23
N HIS A 178 -0.38 -21.35 -14.07
CA HIS A 178 0.11 -21.82 -12.78
C HIS A 178 -1.05 -22.00 -11.79
N THR A 179 -0.86 -22.78 -10.73
CA THR A 179 -1.91 -23.09 -9.74
C THR A 179 -1.86 -22.23 -8.48
N CYS A 180 -0.93 -21.28 -8.38
CA CYS A 180 -0.76 -20.44 -7.19
C CYS A 180 -1.97 -19.54 -6.94
N TRP A 181 -2.12 -19.13 -5.67
CA TRP A 181 -2.98 -18.03 -5.26
C TRP A 181 -2.36 -16.70 -5.69
N ILE A 182 -3.19 -15.69 -5.81
CA ILE A 182 -2.76 -14.34 -6.19
C ILE A 182 -3.42 -13.38 -5.20
N ILE A 183 -2.63 -12.65 -4.41
CA ILE A 183 -3.11 -11.52 -3.64
C ILE A 183 -2.93 -10.25 -4.48
N THR A 184 -4.02 -9.50 -4.68
CA THR A 184 -3.95 -8.11 -5.13
C THR A 184 -4.09 -7.20 -3.94
N ASP A 185 -3.07 -6.37 -3.68
CA ASP A 185 -3.14 -5.31 -2.66
C ASP A 185 -3.47 -4.00 -3.35
N ASP A 186 -4.76 -3.65 -3.31
CA ASP A 186 -5.35 -2.54 -4.06
C ASP A 186 -5.53 -1.27 -3.21
N VAL A 187 -4.83 -1.17 -2.08
CA VAL A 187 -5.01 -0.10 -1.09
C VAL A 187 -4.84 1.32 -1.65
N TYR A 188 -4.08 1.48 -2.73
CA TYR A 188 -3.84 2.76 -3.41
C TYR A 188 -4.61 2.91 -4.73
N GLU A 189 -5.54 2.03 -5.08
CA GLU A 189 -6.20 1.96 -6.39
C GLU A 189 -6.77 3.28 -6.92
N PHE A 190 -7.24 4.16 -6.02
CA PHE A 190 -7.80 5.47 -6.37
C PHE A 190 -6.78 6.60 -6.40
N ILE A 191 -5.58 6.39 -5.86
CA ILE A 191 -4.53 7.41 -5.88
C ILE A 191 -3.65 7.16 -7.10
N ARG A 192 -4.18 7.51 -8.28
CA ARG A 192 -3.52 7.41 -9.59
C ARG A 192 -3.52 8.77 -10.27
N TYR A 193 -2.45 9.03 -11.02
CA TYR A 193 -2.21 10.35 -11.61
C TYR A 193 -2.42 10.39 -13.13
N ASP A 194 -2.60 9.25 -13.76
CA ASP A 194 -2.89 9.09 -15.18
C ASP A 194 -4.38 9.26 -15.53
N GLY A 195 -5.23 9.44 -14.52
CA GLY A 195 -6.69 9.51 -14.68
C GLY A 195 -7.35 8.17 -15.02
N ALA A 196 -6.58 7.10 -15.17
CA ALA A 196 -7.08 5.79 -15.48
C ALA A 196 -7.59 5.06 -14.22
N ARG A 197 -8.63 4.27 -14.38
CA ARG A 197 -9.08 3.24 -13.42
C ARG A 197 -8.96 1.89 -14.11
N PRO A 198 -7.78 1.26 -14.07
CA PRO A 198 -7.58 0.00 -14.78
C PRO A 198 -8.51 -1.06 -14.21
N LYS A 199 -9.01 -1.90 -15.10
CA LYS A 199 -9.78 -3.06 -14.69
C LYS A 199 -8.94 -3.96 -13.81
N HIS A 200 -9.59 -4.58 -12.84
CA HIS A 200 -8.93 -5.51 -11.94
C HIS A 200 -8.43 -6.76 -12.69
N LEU A 201 -7.36 -7.39 -12.18
CA LEU A 201 -6.77 -8.62 -12.73
C LEU A 201 -7.82 -9.69 -13.03
N ALA A 202 -8.71 -9.97 -12.07
CA ALA A 202 -9.74 -11.00 -12.23
C ALA A 202 -10.86 -10.61 -13.22
N THR A 203 -10.95 -9.33 -13.62
CA THR A 203 -11.85 -8.86 -14.69
C THR A 203 -11.17 -9.00 -16.05
N LEU A 204 -9.85 -8.74 -16.12
CA LEU A 204 -9.05 -8.84 -17.34
C LEU A 204 -8.73 -10.29 -17.73
N VAL A 205 -8.59 -11.17 -16.75
CA VAL A 205 -8.27 -12.59 -16.91
C VAL A 205 -9.24 -13.40 -16.03
N PRO A 206 -10.49 -13.62 -16.49
CA PRO A 206 -11.58 -14.19 -15.67
C PRO A 206 -11.31 -15.58 -15.13
N GLU A 207 -10.48 -16.38 -15.81
CA GLU A 207 -10.07 -17.72 -15.33
C GLU A 207 -9.27 -17.70 -14.01
N LEU A 208 -8.77 -16.53 -13.60
CA LEU A 208 -8.08 -16.35 -12.32
C LEU A 208 -9.03 -16.07 -11.16
N ARG A 209 -10.32 -15.81 -11.41
CA ARG A 209 -11.31 -15.38 -10.41
C ARG A 209 -11.31 -16.27 -9.14
N ASP A 210 -11.19 -17.58 -9.32
CA ASP A 210 -11.23 -18.53 -8.21
C ASP A 210 -9.89 -18.72 -7.49
N ARG A 211 -8.87 -17.95 -7.88
CA ARG A 211 -7.53 -17.96 -7.27
C ARG A 211 -7.05 -16.56 -6.87
N VAL A 212 -7.86 -15.53 -7.09
CA VAL A 212 -7.54 -14.16 -6.68
C VAL A 212 -8.14 -13.88 -5.31
N ILE A 213 -7.30 -13.33 -4.44
CA ILE A 213 -7.65 -12.79 -3.13
C ILE A 213 -7.45 -11.28 -3.22
N VAL A 214 -8.55 -10.54 -3.27
CA VAL A 214 -8.54 -9.07 -3.27
C VAL A 214 -8.34 -8.60 -1.83
N SER A 215 -7.29 -7.85 -1.56
CA SER A 215 -7.04 -7.18 -0.29
C SER A 215 -7.09 -5.67 -0.47
N ASN A 216 -7.85 -4.99 0.35
CA ASN A 216 -8.00 -3.54 0.29
C ASN A 216 -8.33 -2.96 1.67
N SER A 217 -8.41 -1.64 1.78
CA SER A 217 -8.81 -0.95 3.00
C SER A 217 -9.37 0.44 2.72
N VAL A 218 -10.06 1.00 3.71
CA VAL A 218 -10.50 2.40 3.67
C VAL A 218 -9.39 3.38 4.07
N SER A 219 -8.22 2.88 4.47
CA SER A 219 -7.14 3.67 5.09
C SER A 219 -6.62 4.80 4.22
N LYS A 220 -6.41 4.57 2.92
CA LYS A 220 -5.72 5.55 2.06
C LYS A 220 -6.70 6.40 1.27
N THR A 221 -7.62 5.78 0.58
CA THR A 221 -8.64 6.44 -0.23
C THR A 221 -9.51 7.40 0.57
N TYR A 222 -9.87 7.01 1.80
CA TYR A 222 -10.81 7.75 2.64
C TYR A 222 -10.15 8.45 3.84
N ALA A 223 -8.80 8.52 3.86
CA ALA A 223 -8.03 9.09 4.97
C ALA A 223 -8.46 8.51 6.34
N MET A 224 -8.59 7.19 6.41
CA MET A 224 -9.11 6.46 7.57
C MET A 224 -8.06 5.52 8.19
N THR A 225 -6.80 5.91 8.24
CA THR A 225 -5.73 5.03 8.74
C THR A 225 -5.95 4.59 10.18
N GLY A 226 -6.37 5.51 11.06
CA GLY A 226 -6.63 5.29 12.49
C GLY A 226 -7.93 4.49 12.77
N TRP A 227 -8.86 4.38 11.82
CA TRP A 227 -10.11 3.64 11.98
C TRP A 227 -9.94 2.13 11.94
N ARG A 228 -8.83 1.64 11.38
CA ARG A 228 -8.45 0.23 11.33
C ARG A 228 -9.49 -0.68 10.66
N ILE A 229 -9.96 -0.32 9.45
CA ILE A 229 -10.82 -1.18 8.62
C ILE A 229 -10.12 -1.53 7.31
N GLY A 230 -9.92 -2.84 7.11
CA GLY A 230 -9.55 -3.47 5.86
C GLY A 230 -10.59 -4.51 5.47
N TYR A 231 -10.46 -5.04 4.28
CA TYR A 231 -11.34 -6.12 3.82
C TYR A 231 -10.65 -7.03 2.82
N THR A 232 -11.14 -8.26 2.77
CA THR A 232 -10.74 -9.28 1.81
C THR A 232 -11.97 -9.74 1.04
N ALA A 233 -11.85 -9.91 -0.27
CA ALA A 233 -12.82 -10.62 -1.09
C ALA A 233 -12.11 -11.77 -1.81
N ALA A 234 -12.64 -12.98 -1.68
CA ALA A 234 -12.02 -14.20 -2.18
C ALA A 234 -13.06 -15.33 -2.32
N PRO A 235 -12.72 -16.46 -2.94
CA PRO A 235 -13.56 -17.64 -2.93
C PRO A 235 -13.97 -18.06 -1.53
N LEU A 236 -15.21 -18.55 -1.38
CA LEU A 236 -15.82 -18.85 -0.10
C LEU A 236 -14.97 -19.76 0.82
N PRO A 237 -14.24 -20.78 0.35
CA PRO A 237 -13.37 -21.58 1.21
C PRO A 237 -12.28 -20.76 1.90
N VAL A 238 -11.66 -19.80 1.16
CA VAL A 238 -10.63 -18.90 1.70
C VAL A 238 -11.23 -17.96 2.74
N ILE A 239 -12.40 -17.37 2.46
CA ILE A 239 -13.09 -16.49 3.43
C ILE A 239 -13.47 -17.24 4.70
N ARG A 240 -13.88 -18.50 4.61
CA ARG A 240 -14.14 -19.35 5.80
C ARG A 240 -12.88 -19.59 6.62
N ALA A 241 -11.76 -19.91 5.99
CA ALA A 241 -10.47 -20.11 6.67
C ALA A 241 -10.02 -18.81 7.36
N ILE A 242 -10.04 -17.67 6.67
CA ILE A 242 -9.72 -16.36 7.25
C ILE A 242 -10.65 -16.03 8.42
N THR A 243 -11.96 -16.30 8.29
CA THR A 243 -12.92 -16.05 9.38
C THR A 243 -12.59 -16.86 10.63
N THR A 244 -12.20 -18.12 10.46
CA THR A 244 -11.78 -18.99 11.56
C THR A 244 -10.53 -18.42 12.25
N LEU A 245 -9.49 -18.06 11.49
CA LEU A 245 -8.27 -17.43 12.01
C LEU A 245 -8.58 -16.13 12.77
N GLN A 246 -9.38 -15.26 12.17
CA GLN A 246 -9.75 -13.97 12.77
C GLN A 246 -10.55 -14.16 14.05
N SER A 247 -11.41 -15.18 14.14
CA SER A 247 -12.18 -15.48 15.35
C SER A 247 -11.29 -15.87 16.55
N GLN A 248 -10.10 -16.42 16.30
CA GLN A 248 -9.15 -16.83 17.34
C GLN A 248 -8.06 -15.75 17.60
N SER A 249 -8.01 -14.67 16.83
CA SER A 249 -7.03 -13.61 16.98
C SER A 249 -7.67 -12.31 17.50
N THR A 250 -8.31 -11.55 16.64
CA THR A 250 -8.83 -10.21 16.93
C THR A 250 -10.34 -10.14 17.11
N SER A 251 -11.07 -11.21 16.75
CA SER A 251 -12.52 -11.16 16.60
C SER A 251 -12.95 -10.13 15.53
N ASN A 252 -14.09 -9.45 15.67
CA ASN A 252 -14.57 -8.46 14.73
C ASN A 252 -13.81 -7.12 14.86
N PRO A 253 -13.68 -6.32 13.77
CA PRO A 253 -13.26 -4.93 13.86
C PRO A 253 -14.26 -4.09 14.69
N SER A 254 -13.84 -2.89 15.12
CA SER A 254 -14.70 -1.95 15.85
C SER A 254 -16.05 -1.74 15.14
N ALA A 255 -17.16 -1.91 15.84
CA ALA A 255 -18.52 -1.75 15.29
C ALA A 255 -18.73 -0.33 14.73
N ILE A 256 -18.32 0.69 15.46
CA ILE A 256 -18.41 2.10 15.06
C ILE A 256 -17.59 2.33 13.78
N ALA A 257 -16.36 1.80 13.73
CA ALA A 257 -15.50 1.93 12.55
C ALA A 257 -16.08 1.20 11.33
N GLN A 258 -16.78 0.08 11.52
CA GLN A 258 -17.48 -0.62 10.45
C GLN A 258 -18.61 0.21 9.85
N THR A 259 -19.40 0.91 10.67
CA THR A 259 -20.46 1.81 10.21
C THR A 259 -19.89 2.99 9.44
N ALA A 260 -18.82 3.60 9.94
CA ALA A 260 -18.08 4.66 9.23
C ALA A 260 -17.54 4.17 7.88
N ALA A 261 -16.90 2.99 7.84
CA ALA A 261 -16.36 2.41 6.61
C ALA A 261 -17.47 2.08 5.59
N ALA A 262 -18.63 1.60 6.04
CA ALA A 262 -19.77 1.38 5.16
C ALA A 262 -20.26 2.70 4.54
N ALA A 263 -20.30 3.79 5.32
CA ALA A 263 -20.65 5.12 4.82
C ALA A 263 -19.59 5.64 3.81
N ALA A 264 -18.31 5.41 4.06
CA ALA A 264 -17.23 5.78 3.13
C ALA A 264 -17.37 5.07 1.78
N LEU A 265 -17.59 3.74 1.79
CA LEU A 265 -17.67 2.93 0.57
C LEU A 265 -18.94 3.17 -0.24
N ALA A 266 -20.08 3.41 0.43
CA ALA A 266 -21.39 3.57 -0.21
C ALA A 266 -21.77 5.02 -0.46
N GLY A 267 -21.15 5.97 0.24
CA GLY A 267 -21.46 7.40 0.18
C GLY A 267 -20.91 8.13 -1.04
N PRO A 268 -21.05 9.46 -1.07
CA PRO A 268 -20.48 10.32 -2.11
C PRO A 268 -18.96 10.14 -2.23
N GLN A 269 -18.42 10.19 -3.46
CA GLN A 269 -17.00 10.03 -3.78
C GLN A 269 -16.36 11.32 -4.32
N ASP A 270 -17.03 12.45 -4.20
CA ASP A 270 -16.66 13.75 -4.75
C ASP A 270 -15.38 14.35 -4.16
N GLN A 271 -15.01 13.95 -2.94
CA GLN A 271 -13.75 14.40 -2.30
C GLN A 271 -12.50 13.70 -2.82
N LEU A 272 -12.66 12.61 -3.58
CA LEU A 272 -11.54 11.83 -4.08
C LEU A 272 -10.70 12.59 -5.10
N GLU A 273 -11.34 13.18 -6.12
CA GLU A 273 -10.64 13.90 -7.18
C GLU A 273 -9.85 15.12 -6.65
N PRO A 274 -10.40 15.99 -5.78
CA PRO A 274 -9.62 17.07 -5.17
C PRO A 274 -8.38 16.57 -4.41
N MET A 275 -8.47 15.47 -3.68
CA MET A 275 -7.36 14.86 -2.98
C MET A 275 -6.27 14.38 -3.96
N VAL A 276 -6.65 13.67 -5.02
CA VAL A 276 -5.73 13.17 -6.05
C VAL A 276 -5.05 14.33 -6.77
N VAL A 277 -5.77 15.41 -7.08
CA VAL A 277 -5.20 16.63 -7.68
C VAL A 277 -4.13 17.25 -6.79
N GLN A 278 -4.36 17.31 -5.47
CA GLN A 278 -3.34 17.82 -4.54
C GLN A 278 -2.11 16.92 -4.48
N PHE A 279 -2.30 15.59 -4.40
CA PHE A 279 -1.17 14.66 -4.44
C PHE A 279 -0.40 14.76 -5.75
N ARG A 280 -1.06 14.95 -6.89
CA ARG A 280 -0.39 15.14 -8.19
C ARG A 280 0.50 16.38 -8.19
N LYS A 281 0.01 17.52 -7.67
CA LYS A 281 0.81 18.76 -7.55
C LYS A 281 2.05 18.54 -6.68
N ARG A 282 1.90 17.88 -5.54
CA ARG A 282 3.00 17.58 -4.61
C ARG A 282 4.02 16.65 -5.26
N ARG A 283 3.55 15.61 -5.96
CA ARG A 283 4.39 14.69 -6.73
C ARG A 283 5.23 15.44 -7.76
N ASP A 284 4.59 16.26 -8.59
CA ASP A 284 5.26 16.96 -9.68
C ASP A 284 6.35 17.87 -9.13
N TYR A 285 6.06 18.65 -8.10
CA TYR A 285 7.01 19.51 -7.43
C TYR A 285 8.19 18.74 -6.82
N ILE A 286 7.91 17.69 -6.04
CA ILE A 286 8.99 16.94 -5.37
C ILE A 286 9.89 16.20 -6.36
N CYS A 287 9.32 15.65 -7.44
CA CYS A 287 10.10 15.00 -8.50
C CYS A 287 11.00 15.99 -9.23
N GLU A 288 10.50 17.18 -9.55
CA GLU A 288 11.29 18.26 -10.17
C GLU A 288 12.46 18.64 -9.26
N ARG A 289 12.20 18.92 -7.98
CA ARG A 289 13.23 19.33 -7.01
C ARG A 289 14.29 18.26 -6.80
N LEU A 290 13.90 16.99 -6.64
CA LEU A 290 14.83 15.88 -6.43
C LEU A 290 15.72 15.65 -7.66
N ASN A 291 15.16 15.68 -8.86
CA ASN A 291 15.92 15.53 -10.11
C ASN A 291 16.87 16.71 -10.41
N ALA A 292 16.67 17.88 -9.79
CA ALA A 292 17.58 19.02 -9.88
C ALA A 292 18.82 18.86 -8.97
N ILE A 293 18.77 17.98 -7.97
CA ILE A 293 19.90 17.72 -7.06
C ILE A 293 20.87 16.75 -7.71
N SER A 294 22.12 17.19 -7.93
CA SER A 294 23.15 16.35 -8.55
C SER A 294 23.42 15.07 -7.76
N GLY A 295 23.28 13.94 -8.43
CA GLY A 295 23.49 12.61 -7.86
C GLY A 295 22.22 11.95 -7.29
N LEU A 296 21.08 12.64 -7.30
CA LEU A 296 19.77 12.04 -7.07
C LEU A 296 19.03 11.86 -8.39
N SER A 297 18.17 10.85 -8.46
CA SER A 297 17.22 10.68 -9.55
C SER A 297 15.94 10.02 -9.06
N VAL A 298 14.83 10.31 -9.73
CA VAL A 298 13.51 9.78 -9.38
C VAL A 298 12.76 9.45 -10.66
N ALA A 299 12.26 8.23 -10.76
CA ALA A 299 11.22 7.87 -11.72
C ALA A 299 9.89 8.47 -11.23
N VAL A 300 9.20 9.23 -12.09
CA VAL A 300 7.93 9.88 -11.73
C VAL A 300 6.87 8.82 -11.42
N PRO A 301 6.34 8.76 -10.18
CA PRO A 301 5.38 7.73 -9.80
C PRO A 301 4.03 7.95 -10.50
N GLY A 302 3.41 6.84 -10.92
CA GLY A 302 2.07 6.83 -11.53
C GLY A 302 0.94 6.88 -10.51
N GLY A 303 1.22 6.59 -9.22
CA GLY A 303 0.21 6.56 -8.15
C GLY A 303 0.81 6.51 -6.75
N ALA A 304 -0.03 6.22 -5.74
CA ALA A 304 0.27 6.33 -4.32
C ALA A 304 0.71 7.75 -3.95
N PHE A 305 1.43 7.93 -2.86
CA PHE A 305 1.97 9.23 -2.43
C PHE A 305 3.43 9.11 -1.97
N TYR A 306 4.21 8.32 -2.72
CA TYR A 306 5.62 8.07 -2.47
C TYR A 306 6.47 8.38 -3.70
N VAL A 307 7.68 8.84 -3.46
CA VAL A 307 8.78 8.79 -4.41
C VAL A 307 9.87 7.89 -3.87
N PHE A 308 10.46 7.08 -4.73
CA PHE A 308 11.57 6.18 -4.41
C PHE A 308 12.82 6.70 -5.11
N VAL A 309 13.66 7.38 -4.33
CA VAL A 309 14.74 8.22 -4.80
C VAL A 309 16.00 7.39 -4.93
N ASN A 310 16.56 7.28 -6.13
CA ASN A 310 17.89 6.75 -6.35
C ASN A 310 18.92 7.76 -5.83
N CYS A 311 19.76 7.35 -4.89
CA CYS A 311 20.76 8.20 -4.24
C CYS A 311 22.19 7.70 -4.41
N ARG A 312 22.41 6.72 -5.28
CA ARG A 312 23.74 6.14 -5.52
C ARG A 312 24.76 7.19 -5.94
N GLY A 313 24.34 8.20 -6.72
CA GLY A 313 25.22 9.25 -7.22
C GLY A 313 25.73 10.25 -6.16
N VAL A 314 25.22 10.18 -4.91
CA VAL A 314 25.72 11.03 -3.81
C VAL A 314 26.56 10.27 -2.78
N PHE A 315 26.72 8.95 -2.90
CA PHE A 315 27.45 8.15 -1.90
C PHE A 315 28.91 8.57 -1.73
N GLU A 316 29.62 8.82 -2.85
CA GLU A 316 31.00 9.27 -2.79
C GLU A 316 31.15 10.65 -2.12
N LYS A 317 30.21 11.58 -2.36
CA LYS A 317 30.21 12.90 -1.75
C LYS A 317 29.90 12.86 -0.26
N THR A 318 28.94 12.04 0.12
CA THR A 318 28.42 11.97 1.49
C THR A 318 29.23 11.04 2.39
N GLY A 319 30.04 10.17 1.79
CA GLY A 319 30.81 9.14 2.51
C GLY A 319 29.92 8.03 3.09
N VAL A 320 28.65 7.91 2.68
CA VAL A 320 27.72 6.88 3.17
C VAL A 320 27.76 5.64 2.28
N ALA A 321 27.42 4.48 2.87
CA ALA A 321 27.49 3.20 2.18
C ALA A 321 26.19 2.86 1.39
N ASP A 322 25.05 3.39 1.83
CA ASP A 322 23.74 3.05 1.29
C ASP A 322 22.68 4.12 1.60
N GLY A 323 21.45 3.89 1.11
CA GLY A 323 20.30 4.77 1.33
C GLY A 323 19.85 4.86 2.78
N ASP A 324 20.07 3.83 3.60
CA ASP A 324 19.74 3.85 5.04
C ASP A 324 20.69 4.77 5.81
N ALA A 325 22.00 4.69 5.51
CA ALA A 325 22.99 5.59 6.08
C ALA A 325 22.75 7.03 5.65
N LEU A 326 22.38 7.26 4.37
CA LEU A 326 21.99 8.59 3.89
C LEU A 326 20.72 9.10 4.61
N ALA A 327 19.71 8.26 4.83
CA ALA A 327 18.51 8.64 5.54
C ALA A 327 18.80 9.07 6.99
N LEU A 328 19.74 8.42 7.66
CA LEU A 328 20.21 8.83 9.00
C LEU A 328 20.97 10.17 8.93
N GLN A 329 21.86 10.35 7.96
CA GLN A 329 22.59 11.60 7.77
C GLN A 329 21.66 12.78 7.49
N LEU A 330 20.61 12.59 6.64
CA LEU A 330 19.61 13.60 6.38
C LEU A 330 18.81 13.96 7.64
N LEU A 331 18.50 12.99 8.48
CA LEU A 331 17.81 13.26 9.76
C LEU A 331 18.71 14.07 10.71
N ASP A 332 19.98 13.69 10.84
CA ASP A 332 20.89 14.30 11.81
C ASP A 332 21.35 15.69 11.37
N ALA A 333 21.70 15.87 10.10
CA ALA A 333 22.28 17.11 9.59
C ALA A 333 21.23 18.07 8.98
N ALA A 334 20.28 17.56 8.21
CA ALA A 334 19.25 18.36 7.55
C ALA A 334 17.93 18.44 8.29
N ARG A 335 17.74 17.68 9.38
CA ARG A 335 16.47 17.55 10.12
C ARG A 335 15.31 17.09 9.25
N VAL A 336 15.60 16.22 8.28
CA VAL A 336 14.60 15.64 7.38
C VAL A 336 14.56 14.12 7.56
N GLY A 337 13.41 13.59 7.98
CA GLY A 337 13.20 12.16 8.19
C GLY A 337 12.64 11.47 6.96
N VAL A 338 13.45 10.70 6.25
CA VAL A 338 13.06 9.83 5.12
C VAL A 338 13.21 8.36 5.52
N VAL A 339 12.78 7.41 4.70
CA VAL A 339 12.94 5.97 4.99
C VAL A 339 13.98 5.40 4.03
N GLY A 340 15.05 4.81 4.57
CA GLY A 340 16.07 4.14 3.76
C GLY A 340 15.50 2.96 2.98
N GLY A 341 16.22 2.53 1.96
CA GLY A 341 15.72 1.60 0.96
C GLY A 341 15.95 0.12 1.26
N ASN A 342 16.80 -0.21 2.26
CA ASN A 342 17.13 -1.61 2.56
C ASN A 342 15.89 -2.44 2.93
N ASP A 343 14.99 -1.88 3.74
CA ASP A 343 13.73 -2.53 4.11
C ASP A 343 12.78 -2.78 2.92
N PHE A 344 12.97 -2.07 1.80
CA PHE A 344 12.24 -2.24 0.55
C PHE A 344 13.01 -3.12 -0.48
N GLY A 345 14.16 -3.65 -0.08
CA GLY A 345 15.03 -4.48 -0.90
C GLY A 345 16.01 -3.72 -1.80
N SER A 346 16.25 -2.43 -1.59
CA SER A 346 17.12 -1.63 -2.45
C SER A 346 18.03 -0.66 -1.69
N ALA A 347 19.31 -1.01 -1.56
CA ALA A 347 20.31 -0.21 -0.85
C ALA A 347 20.63 1.14 -1.51
N ASP A 348 20.39 1.27 -2.82
CA ASP A 348 20.72 2.46 -3.60
C ASP A 348 19.62 3.56 -3.50
N HIS A 349 18.56 3.33 -2.71
CA HIS A 349 17.39 4.19 -2.67
C HIS A 349 17.00 4.62 -1.27
N PHE A 350 16.16 5.66 -1.20
CA PHE A 350 15.34 5.98 -0.03
C PHE A 350 13.94 6.41 -0.46
N ARG A 351 12.95 6.24 0.44
CA ARG A 351 11.57 6.62 0.17
C ARG A 351 11.21 7.94 0.85
N ILE A 352 10.55 8.83 0.12
CA ILE A 352 9.85 10.00 0.63
C ILE A 352 8.35 9.81 0.48
N SER A 353 7.57 10.08 1.53
CA SER A 353 6.13 10.28 1.45
C SER A 353 5.84 11.77 1.28
N TYR A 354 5.08 12.12 0.24
CA TYR A 354 4.59 13.50 0.05
C TYR A 354 3.15 13.70 0.54
N ALA A 355 2.68 12.81 1.41
CA ALA A 355 1.42 12.98 2.12
C ALA A 355 1.60 13.95 3.31
N THR A 356 1.92 15.19 2.99
CA THR A 356 2.08 16.33 3.91
C THR A 356 1.84 17.64 3.16
N SER A 357 1.79 18.79 3.85
CA SER A 357 1.53 20.09 3.21
C SER A 357 2.63 20.48 2.21
N MET A 358 2.27 21.30 1.19
CA MET A 358 3.26 21.86 0.26
C MET A 358 4.36 22.62 0.99
N GLU A 359 4.02 23.40 2.02
CA GLU A 359 4.99 24.13 2.84
C GLU A 359 6.05 23.21 3.46
N GLN A 360 5.63 22.04 4.00
CA GLN A 360 6.57 21.06 4.55
C GLN A 360 7.41 20.41 3.45
N ILE A 361 6.84 20.17 2.27
CA ILE A 361 7.59 19.64 1.13
C ILE A 361 8.65 20.65 0.67
N GLU A 362 8.29 21.90 0.52
CA GLU A 362 9.21 22.99 0.12
C GLU A 362 10.38 23.11 1.11
N LYS A 363 10.07 23.24 2.41
CA LYS A 363 11.09 23.30 3.47
C LYS A 363 12.02 22.09 3.47
N GLY A 364 11.45 20.89 3.31
CA GLY A 364 12.21 19.65 3.29
C GLY A 364 13.12 19.53 2.07
N MET A 365 12.63 19.91 0.90
CA MET A 365 13.46 19.93 -0.31
C MET A 365 14.60 20.95 -0.20
N ASP A 366 14.33 22.15 0.32
CA ASP A 366 15.37 23.16 0.57
C ASP A 366 16.44 22.67 1.55
N ALA A 367 16.04 21.91 2.57
CA ALA A 367 16.97 21.36 3.55
C ALA A 367 17.84 20.24 2.96
N ILE A 368 17.26 19.35 2.15
CA ILE A 368 17.99 18.26 1.46
C ILE A 368 18.97 18.88 0.45
N GLU A 369 18.50 19.81 -0.39
CA GLU A 369 19.32 20.46 -1.41
C GLU A 369 20.50 21.21 -0.80
N ARG A 370 20.26 21.98 0.27
CA ARG A 370 21.31 22.71 0.99
C ARG A 370 22.35 21.78 1.57
N HIS A 371 21.92 20.68 2.19
CA HIS A 371 22.84 19.71 2.78
C HIS A 371 23.68 19.02 1.73
N LEU A 372 23.07 18.47 0.66
CA LEU A 372 23.80 17.77 -0.39
C LEU A 372 24.60 18.69 -1.31
N GLY A 373 24.21 19.97 -1.43
CA GLY A 373 24.94 20.99 -2.19
C GLY A 373 26.14 21.57 -1.44
N SER A 374 26.21 21.41 -0.13
CA SER A 374 27.36 21.84 0.71
C SER A 374 28.49 20.83 0.79
N LEU A 375 28.30 19.63 0.25
CA LEU A 375 29.25 18.52 0.18
C LEU A 375 29.92 18.46 -1.20
#